data_92f1d037a57f12d2635e2cd3b6b1cd20
#
_entry.id   92f1d037a57f12d2635e2cd3b6b1cd20
#
_cell.length_a   1.000
_cell.length_b   1.000
_cell.length_c   1.000
_cell.angle_alpha   90.00
_cell.angle_beta   90.00
_cell.angle_gamma   90.00
#
_symmetry.space_group_name_H-M   'P 1'
#
loop_
_entity.id
_entity.type
_entity.pdbx_description
1 polymer ?
#
loop_
_entity_poly.entity_id
_entity_poly.type
_entity_poly.pdbx_seq_one_letter_code
_entity_poly.pdbx_strand_id
1 'polypeptide(L)'
;MTSPVLDELLHIERAGWDSLCESTGADFYGEVMLPDAVMVLANGMVMDRNTVVSALAQSPPWRAYEISGVRLIALDDDNAALVYTGTAYRDEQEPAFVGAMSSVYHRVDGVWKLALYQQTRKPDH
;
A
#
# COMPACT_ATOMS: atom_id res chain seq x y z
N MET A 1 -4.38 22.16 9.67
CA MET A 1 -5.61 21.59 9.10
C MET A 1 -5.25 20.46 8.15
N THR A 2 -5.77 19.27 8.40
CA THR A 2 -5.49 18.14 7.53
C THR A 2 -6.34 18.20 6.26
N SER A 3 -5.77 17.75 5.16
CA SER A 3 -6.49 17.66 3.89
C SER A 3 -7.48 16.47 3.97
N PRO A 4 -8.74 16.65 3.56
CA PRO A 4 -9.67 15.51 3.48
C PRO A 4 -9.16 14.41 2.59
N VAL A 5 -8.47 14.73 1.49
CA VAL A 5 -7.90 13.74 0.59
C VAL A 5 -6.80 12.94 1.30
N LEU A 6 -5.93 13.62 2.04
CA LEU A 6 -4.89 12.94 2.81
C LEU A 6 -5.50 11.94 3.80
N ASP A 7 -6.53 12.36 4.53
CA ASP A 7 -7.19 11.49 5.50
C ASP A 7 -7.84 10.29 4.82
N GLU A 8 -8.48 10.50 3.68
CA GLU A 8 -9.11 9.43 2.92
C GLU A 8 -8.10 8.40 2.42
N LEU A 9 -7.01 8.87 1.81
CA LEU A 9 -5.99 7.98 1.25
C LEU A 9 -5.22 7.26 2.35
N LEU A 10 -4.93 7.95 3.44
CA LEU A 10 -4.25 7.34 4.57
C LEU A 10 -5.11 6.25 5.21
N HIS A 11 -6.42 6.47 5.28
CA HIS A 11 -7.36 5.46 5.75
C HIS A 11 -7.31 4.20 4.89
N ILE A 12 -7.29 4.37 3.56
CA ILE A 12 -7.19 3.23 2.62
C ILE A 12 -5.85 2.52 2.80
N GLU A 13 -4.76 3.27 2.92
CA GLU A 13 -3.43 2.70 3.08
C GLU A 13 -3.33 1.88 4.36
N ARG A 14 -3.89 2.40 5.47
CA ARG A 14 -3.93 1.66 6.73
C ARG A 14 -4.79 0.41 6.63
N ALA A 15 -5.94 0.51 5.95
CA ALA A 15 -6.80 -0.66 5.73
C ALA A 15 -6.06 -1.75 4.95
N GLY A 16 -5.22 -1.35 4.00
CA GLY A 16 -4.38 -2.29 3.25
C GLY A 16 -3.39 -3.01 4.16
N TRP A 17 -2.66 -2.27 4.99
CA TRP A 17 -1.73 -2.88 5.94
C TRP A 17 -2.45 -3.77 6.94
N ASP A 18 -3.60 -3.32 7.46
CA ASP A 18 -4.41 -4.14 8.37
C ASP A 18 -4.80 -5.46 7.70
N SER A 19 -5.19 -5.42 6.42
CA SER A 19 -5.54 -6.63 5.68
C SER A 19 -4.36 -7.60 5.55
N LEU A 20 -3.15 -7.07 5.43
CA LEU A 20 -1.94 -7.90 5.36
C LEU A 20 -1.60 -8.52 6.72
N CYS A 21 -2.03 -7.91 7.81
CA CYS A 21 -1.88 -8.49 9.15
C CYS A 21 -2.97 -9.51 9.47
N GLU A 22 -4.12 -9.42 8.81
CA GLU A 22 -5.29 -10.26 9.09
C GLU A 22 -5.49 -11.38 8.06
N SER A 23 -4.59 -11.50 7.09
CA SER A 23 -4.66 -12.48 6.00
C SER A 23 -5.87 -12.27 5.07
N THR A 24 -6.32 -11.01 4.95
CA THR A 24 -7.43 -10.62 4.06
C THR A 24 -6.96 -9.73 2.90
N GLY A 25 -5.64 -9.69 2.66
CA GLY A 25 -5.05 -8.83 1.63
C GLY A 25 -5.54 -9.14 0.23
N ALA A 26 -5.75 -10.43 -0.09
CA ALA A 26 -6.23 -10.82 -1.42
C ALA A 26 -7.58 -10.16 -1.72
N ASP A 27 -8.50 -10.20 -0.77
CA ASP A 27 -9.82 -9.57 -0.93
C ASP A 27 -9.72 -8.05 -1.01
N PHE A 28 -8.92 -7.45 -0.13
CA PHE A 28 -8.78 -6.00 -0.07
C PHE A 28 -8.18 -5.45 -1.37
N TYR A 29 -7.04 -5.98 -1.80
CA TYR A 29 -6.34 -5.47 -2.97
C TYR A 29 -7.04 -5.86 -4.27
N GLY A 30 -7.73 -6.99 -4.29
CA GLY A 30 -8.57 -7.37 -5.42
C GLY A 30 -9.69 -6.39 -5.69
N GLU A 31 -10.16 -5.70 -4.63
CA GLU A 31 -11.22 -4.71 -4.77
C GLU A 31 -10.69 -3.30 -4.97
N VAL A 32 -9.62 -2.91 -4.27
CA VAL A 32 -9.12 -1.52 -4.32
C VAL A 32 -8.31 -1.23 -5.58
N MET A 33 -7.66 -2.24 -6.16
CA MET A 33 -6.82 -2.05 -7.35
C MET A 33 -7.68 -1.88 -8.61
N LEU A 34 -7.29 -0.90 -9.43
CA LEU A 34 -7.87 -0.79 -10.77
C LEU A 34 -7.52 -2.04 -11.60
N PRO A 35 -8.32 -2.36 -12.63
CA PRO A 35 -8.04 -3.55 -13.45
C PRO A 35 -6.65 -3.61 -14.05
N ASP A 36 -6.07 -2.45 -14.38
CA ASP A 36 -4.74 -2.35 -14.99
C ASP A 36 -3.68 -1.87 -14.00
N ALA A 37 -4.00 -1.84 -12.70
CA ALA A 37 -3.04 -1.43 -11.68
C ALA A 37 -1.93 -2.45 -11.54
N VAL A 38 -0.77 -1.98 -11.07
CA VAL A 38 0.38 -2.86 -10.82
C VAL A 38 0.98 -2.56 -9.44
N MET A 39 1.63 -3.58 -8.88
CA MET A 39 2.50 -3.43 -7.73
C MET A 39 3.94 -3.68 -8.16
N VAL A 40 4.83 -2.77 -7.78
CA VAL A 40 6.27 -2.93 -8.00
C VAL A 40 6.90 -3.21 -6.64
N LEU A 41 7.42 -4.40 -6.45
CA LEU A 41 7.95 -4.83 -5.18
C LEU A 41 9.43 -4.50 -5.02
N ALA A 42 9.91 -4.53 -3.78
CA ALA A 42 11.28 -4.19 -3.46
C ALA A 42 12.31 -5.10 -4.14
N ASN A 43 11.91 -6.32 -4.50
CA ASN A 43 12.78 -7.26 -5.22
C ASN A 43 12.76 -7.07 -6.74
N GLY A 44 12.04 -6.06 -7.23
CA GLY A 44 11.95 -5.77 -8.66
C GLY A 44 10.81 -6.46 -9.38
N MET A 45 10.02 -7.28 -8.71
CA MET A 45 8.87 -7.91 -9.35
C MET A 45 7.79 -6.88 -9.66
N VAL A 46 7.23 -6.97 -10.86
CA VAL A 46 6.08 -6.15 -11.26
C VAL A 46 4.89 -7.10 -11.41
N MET A 47 3.86 -6.88 -10.60
CA MET A 47 2.71 -7.78 -10.54
C MET A 47 1.43 -7.06 -10.93
N ASP A 48 0.64 -7.68 -11.82
CA ASP A 48 -0.70 -7.18 -12.12
C ASP A 48 -1.66 -7.55 -10.97
N ARG A 49 -2.91 -7.07 -11.06
CA ARG A 49 -3.90 -7.29 -10.01
C ARG A 49 -4.14 -8.77 -9.73
N ASN A 50 -4.29 -9.59 -10.76
CA ASN A 50 -4.55 -11.02 -10.58
C ASN A 50 -3.38 -11.72 -9.89
N THR A 51 -2.16 -11.37 -10.27
CA THR A 51 -0.95 -11.92 -9.63
C THR A 51 -0.86 -11.50 -8.17
N VAL A 52 -1.18 -10.23 -7.87
CA VAL A 52 -1.20 -9.75 -6.48
C VAL A 52 -2.20 -10.55 -5.64
N VAL A 53 -3.42 -10.74 -6.14
CA VAL A 53 -4.46 -11.48 -5.43
C VAL A 53 -4.00 -12.91 -5.16
N SER A 54 -3.45 -13.58 -6.15
CA SER A 54 -2.96 -14.96 -5.99
C SER A 54 -1.81 -15.04 -4.98
N ALA A 55 -0.88 -14.11 -5.04
CA ALA A 55 0.27 -14.09 -4.13
C ALA A 55 -0.18 -13.83 -2.69
N LEU A 56 -1.08 -12.86 -2.48
CA LEU A 56 -1.54 -12.51 -1.14
C LEU A 56 -2.41 -13.60 -0.52
N ALA A 57 -3.11 -14.37 -1.33
CA ALA A 57 -3.91 -15.49 -0.82
C ALA A 57 -3.04 -16.55 -0.13
N GLN A 58 -1.74 -16.57 -0.42
CA GLN A 58 -0.80 -17.57 0.11
C GLN A 58 0.29 -16.95 0.98
N SER A 59 0.26 -15.63 1.17
CA SER A 59 1.31 -14.95 1.94
C SER A 59 1.06 -15.06 3.44
N PRO A 60 2.11 -15.28 4.25
CA PRO A 60 1.95 -15.25 5.70
C PRO A 60 1.64 -13.81 6.16
N PRO A 61 0.88 -13.65 7.24
CA PRO A 61 0.54 -12.31 7.72
C PRO A 61 1.72 -11.61 8.37
N TRP A 62 1.69 -10.28 8.33
CA TRP A 62 2.54 -9.47 9.17
C TRP A 62 1.97 -9.45 10.59
N ARG A 63 2.83 -9.31 11.59
CA ARG A 63 2.39 -9.19 12.98
C ARG A 63 1.91 -7.76 13.27
N ALA A 64 2.65 -6.78 12.78
CA ALA A 64 2.39 -5.38 13.03
C ALA A 64 3.05 -4.51 11.97
N TYR A 65 2.65 -3.25 11.91
CA TYR A 65 3.25 -2.28 10.99
C TYR A 65 3.21 -0.88 11.58
N GLU A 66 4.00 0.01 10.98
CA GLU A 66 3.99 1.43 11.29
C GLU A 66 4.06 2.23 10.00
N ILE A 67 3.38 3.35 9.96
CA ILE A 67 3.43 4.30 8.86
C ILE A 67 3.99 5.61 9.40
N SER A 68 5.01 6.16 8.75
CA SER A 68 5.62 7.41 9.18
C SER A 68 6.06 8.25 7.97
N GLY A 69 6.30 9.54 8.21
CA GLY A 69 6.82 10.43 7.18
C GLY A 69 5.89 10.61 5.99
N VAL A 70 4.58 10.65 6.23
CA VAL A 70 3.59 10.69 5.18
C VAL A 70 3.61 12.00 4.43
N ARG A 71 3.61 11.92 3.08
CA ARG A 71 3.49 13.08 2.19
C ARG A 71 2.38 12.81 1.18
N LEU A 72 1.54 13.81 0.97
CA LEU A 72 0.51 13.80 -0.07
C LEU A 72 1.02 14.57 -1.27
N ILE A 73 0.88 13.98 -2.46
CA ILE A 73 1.11 14.67 -3.72
C ILE A 73 -0.24 14.77 -4.41
N ALA A 74 -0.84 15.94 -4.38
CA ALA A 74 -2.13 16.17 -5.02
C ALA A 74 -1.90 16.61 -6.46
N LEU A 75 -2.35 15.79 -7.41
CA LEU A 75 -2.18 16.07 -8.83
C LEU A 75 -3.37 16.84 -9.39
N ASP A 76 -4.57 16.38 -9.09
CA ASP A 76 -5.83 17.05 -9.43
C ASP A 76 -6.94 16.51 -8.53
N ASP A 77 -8.20 16.80 -8.85
CA ASP A 77 -9.32 16.40 -8.01
C ASP A 77 -9.51 14.88 -7.93
N ASP A 78 -9.05 14.15 -8.93
CA ASP A 78 -9.27 12.72 -9.05
C ASP A 78 -7.99 11.89 -9.02
N ASN A 79 -6.84 12.52 -8.80
CA ASN A 79 -5.55 11.81 -8.80
C ASN A 79 -4.64 12.35 -7.72
N ALA A 80 -4.07 11.44 -6.94
CA ALA A 80 -3.15 11.81 -5.87
C ALA A 80 -2.24 10.64 -5.54
N ALA A 81 -1.12 10.94 -4.90
CA ALA A 81 -0.19 9.92 -4.44
C ALA A 81 0.17 10.13 -2.97
N LEU A 82 0.39 9.04 -2.27
CA LEU A 82 0.99 9.05 -0.94
C LEU A 82 2.40 8.49 -1.02
N VAL A 83 3.32 9.17 -0.35
CA VAL A 83 4.68 8.67 -0.15
C VAL A 83 4.94 8.62 1.35
N TYR A 84 5.49 7.53 1.84
CA TYR A 84 5.70 7.37 3.27
C TYR A 84 6.75 6.28 3.52
N THR A 85 7.14 6.14 4.79
CA THR A 85 7.95 5.02 5.22
C THR A 85 7.04 3.98 5.86
N GLY A 86 7.08 2.76 5.34
CA GLY A 86 6.38 1.62 5.91
C GLY A 86 7.37 0.73 6.64
N THR A 87 7.02 0.34 7.87
CA THR A 87 7.82 -0.55 8.68
C THR A 87 6.96 -1.75 9.05
N ALA A 88 7.43 -2.95 8.78
CA ALA A 88 6.63 -4.16 9.01
C ALA A 88 7.42 -5.17 9.83
N TYR A 89 6.70 -5.83 10.72
CA TYR A 89 7.26 -6.76 11.71
C TYR A 89 6.67 -8.15 11.52
N ARG A 90 7.51 -9.16 11.66
CA ARG A 90 7.05 -10.55 11.74
C ARG A 90 7.14 -11.02 13.19
N ASP A 91 7.86 -12.08 13.47
CA ASP A 91 7.89 -12.67 14.81
C ASP A 91 8.86 -11.97 15.77
N GLU A 92 9.82 -11.22 15.24
CA GLU A 92 10.86 -10.59 16.04
C GLU A 92 10.54 -9.13 16.34
N GLN A 93 11.22 -8.56 17.33
CA GLN A 93 11.06 -7.15 17.67
C GLN A 93 11.67 -6.23 16.63
N GLU A 94 12.73 -6.70 15.95
CA GLU A 94 13.35 -5.93 14.89
C GLU A 94 12.45 -5.95 13.64
N PRO A 95 12.38 -4.85 12.88
CA PRO A 95 11.60 -4.85 11.65
C PRO A 95 12.13 -5.86 10.64
N ALA A 96 11.23 -6.60 10.02
CA ALA A 96 11.57 -7.46 8.90
C ALA A 96 11.65 -6.68 7.59
N PHE A 97 10.97 -5.54 7.50
CA PHE A 97 10.97 -4.69 6.31
C PHE A 97 10.84 -3.24 6.71
N VAL A 98 11.69 -2.39 6.15
CA VAL A 98 11.55 -0.93 6.21
C VAL A 98 11.70 -0.42 4.80
N GLY A 99 10.71 0.29 4.29
CA GLY A 99 10.72 0.71 2.91
C GLY A 99 10.15 2.10 2.66
N ALA A 100 10.64 2.72 1.59
CA ALA A 100 10.00 3.89 1.03
C ALA A 100 8.85 3.40 0.16
N MET A 101 7.65 3.88 0.45
CA MET A 101 6.41 3.42 -0.18
C MET A 101 5.81 4.53 -0.99
N SER A 102 5.29 4.17 -2.17
CA SER A 102 4.56 5.12 -3.01
C SER A 102 3.28 4.43 -3.48
N SER A 103 2.15 5.09 -3.27
CA SER A 103 0.85 4.60 -3.72
C SER A 103 0.16 5.70 -4.51
N VAL A 104 -0.21 5.40 -5.75
CA VAL A 104 -0.92 6.33 -6.61
C VAL A 104 -2.38 5.92 -6.67
N TYR A 105 -3.26 6.87 -6.41
CA TYR A 105 -4.69 6.64 -6.37
C TYR A 105 -5.40 7.45 -7.46
N HIS A 106 -6.43 6.85 -8.01
CA HIS A 106 -7.32 7.48 -8.98
C HIS A 106 -8.75 7.34 -8.48
N ARG A 107 -9.51 8.45 -8.49
CA ARG A 107 -10.90 8.44 -8.03
C ARG A 107 -11.83 8.17 -9.20
N VAL A 108 -12.67 7.14 -9.05
CA VAL A 108 -13.66 6.74 -10.05
C VAL A 108 -15.03 6.77 -9.38
N ASP A 109 -15.93 7.58 -9.90
CA ASP A 109 -17.29 7.71 -9.36
C ASP A 109 -17.29 8.00 -7.85
N GLY A 110 -16.39 8.87 -7.42
CA GLY A 110 -16.29 9.28 -6.02
C GLY A 110 -15.54 8.31 -5.12
N VAL A 111 -15.01 7.20 -5.66
CA VAL A 111 -14.30 6.18 -4.90
C VAL A 111 -12.84 6.13 -5.32
N TRP A 112 -11.93 6.25 -4.33
CA TRP A 112 -10.50 6.16 -4.59
C TRP A 112 -10.11 4.70 -4.84
N LYS A 113 -9.40 4.48 -5.95
CA LYS A 113 -8.87 3.17 -6.34
C LYS A 113 -7.37 3.25 -6.49
N LEU A 114 -6.69 2.15 -6.18
CA LEU A 114 -5.23 2.09 -6.28
C LEU A 114 -4.82 1.84 -7.73
N ALA A 115 -3.98 2.73 -8.26
CA ALA A 115 -3.48 2.62 -9.63
C ALA A 115 -2.07 2.04 -9.68
N LEU A 116 -1.23 2.37 -8.68
CA LEU A 116 0.15 1.90 -8.60
C LEU A 116 0.56 1.83 -7.13
N TYR A 117 1.23 0.76 -6.78
CA TYR A 117 1.82 0.58 -5.46
C TYR A 117 3.28 0.17 -5.68
N GLN A 118 4.18 0.83 -4.98
CA GLN A 118 5.61 0.61 -5.18
C GLN A 118 6.32 0.60 -3.83
N GLN A 119 7.23 -0.35 -3.67
CA GLN A 119 8.09 -0.47 -2.49
C GLN A 119 9.55 -0.36 -2.90
N THR A 120 10.33 0.33 -2.08
CA THR A 120 11.79 0.32 -2.19
C THR A 120 12.35 0.15 -0.79
N ARG A 121 13.12 -0.91 -0.57
CA ARG A 121 13.71 -1.15 0.73
C ARG A 121 14.71 -0.04 1.06
N LYS A 122 14.59 0.53 2.25
CA LYS A 122 15.53 1.54 2.70
C LYS A 122 16.85 0.89 3.07
N PRO A 123 17.99 1.51 2.75
CA PRO A 123 19.29 0.99 3.16
C PRO A 123 19.47 1.12 4.67
N ASP A 124 20.35 0.29 5.23
CA ASP A 124 20.76 0.36 6.64
C ASP A 124 19.65 0.06 7.65
N HIS A 125 18.76 -0.87 7.30
CA HIS A 125 17.70 -1.32 8.20
C HIS A 125 17.58 -2.82 8.27
#